data_396f394c9fd473839024079ecf27b3d8
#
_entry.id   396f394c9fd473839024079ecf27b3d8
#
_cell.length_a   1.000
_cell.length_b   1.000
_cell.length_c   1.000
_cell.angle_alpha   90.00
_cell.angle_beta   90.00
_cell.angle_gamma   90.00
#
_symmetry.space_group_name_H-M   'P 1'
#
loop_
_entity.id
_entity.type
_entity.pdbx_description
1 polymer ?
#
loop_
_entity_poly.entity_id
_entity_poly.type
_entity_poly.pdbx_seq_one_letter_code
_entity_poly.pdbx_strand_id
1 'polypeptide(L)'
;SIGPFFAAPRTATVAYEVGITPFIGNSESHLGLFVFSVVFFIIAFLFSLYPAKLVDNIGKILAPLLVVLLIILLVVAYFNPMGAFQAPTEAYESTPYITGFLEGYHTMDALASLVFGIIIISIIKVNGITSRKRIFIETSKSGVVATMLLGFIYVGIALLGAASVETIGLQETGG
;
A
#
# COMPACT_ATOMS: atom_id res chain seq x y z
N SER A 1 -11.06 -17.31 -0.17
CA SER A 1 -9.60 -17.42 -0.48
C SER A 1 -9.12 -16.36 -1.46
N ILE A 2 -9.34 -15.08 -1.10
CA ILE A 2 -8.98 -13.93 -1.96
C ILE A 2 -7.45 -13.79 -2.05
N GLY A 3 -6.72 -14.02 -0.95
CA GLY A 3 -5.28 -13.79 -0.88
C GLY A 3 -4.43 -14.63 -1.84
N PRO A 4 -4.33 -15.96 -1.67
CA PRO A 4 -3.36 -16.76 -2.43
C PRO A 4 -3.73 -16.93 -3.90
N PHE A 5 -5.02 -16.88 -4.27
CA PHE A 5 -5.44 -17.12 -5.66
C PHE A 5 -5.59 -15.85 -6.50
N PHE A 6 -5.79 -14.68 -5.88
CA PHE A 6 -6.00 -13.44 -6.62
C PHE A 6 -5.00 -12.33 -6.21
N ALA A 7 -4.87 -12.04 -4.94
CA ALA A 7 -4.01 -10.94 -4.51
C ALA A 7 -2.52 -11.21 -4.73
N ALA A 8 -2.04 -12.43 -4.42
CA ALA A 8 -0.63 -12.75 -4.59
C ALA A 8 -0.16 -12.77 -6.06
N PRO A 9 -0.86 -13.43 -7.00
CA PRO A 9 -0.53 -13.32 -8.43
C PRO A 9 -0.60 -11.90 -8.95
N ARG A 10 -1.64 -11.14 -8.60
CA ARG A 10 -1.79 -9.74 -9.01
C ARG A 10 -0.64 -8.86 -8.52
N THR A 11 -0.14 -9.08 -7.30
CA THR A 11 1.00 -8.34 -6.78
C THR A 11 2.25 -8.54 -7.65
N ALA A 12 2.50 -9.77 -8.13
CA ALA A 12 3.63 -10.05 -9.00
C ALA A 12 3.48 -9.39 -10.37
N THR A 13 2.28 -9.43 -10.98
CA THR A 13 2.04 -8.79 -12.29
C THR A 13 2.15 -7.28 -12.22
N VAL A 14 1.54 -6.64 -11.22
CA VAL A 14 1.64 -5.19 -11.02
C VAL A 14 3.08 -4.76 -10.73
N ALA A 15 3.83 -5.52 -9.91
CA ALA A 15 5.24 -5.24 -9.66
C ALA A 15 6.10 -5.33 -10.95
N TYR A 16 5.78 -6.25 -11.84
CA TYR A 16 6.43 -6.35 -13.15
C TYR A 16 6.09 -5.16 -14.05
N GLU A 17 4.81 -4.84 -14.17
CA GLU A 17 4.33 -3.75 -15.02
C GLU A 17 4.88 -2.39 -14.59
N VAL A 18 4.85 -2.09 -13.30
CA VAL A 18 5.34 -0.81 -12.77
C VAL A 18 6.86 -0.75 -12.68
N GLY A 19 7.50 -1.87 -12.31
CA GLY A 19 8.93 -1.89 -12.01
C GLY A 19 9.84 -2.20 -13.20
N ILE A 20 9.39 -2.99 -14.17
CA ILE A 20 10.24 -3.53 -15.24
C ILE A 20 9.83 -3.05 -16.62
N THR A 21 8.54 -3.02 -16.92
CA THR A 21 8.03 -2.63 -18.23
C THR A 21 8.54 -1.27 -18.73
N PRO A 22 8.66 -0.21 -17.89
CA PRO A 22 9.19 1.08 -18.31
C PRO A 22 10.66 1.02 -18.80
N PHE A 23 11.43 0.03 -18.36
CA PHE A 23 12.85 -0.10 -18.71
C PHE A 23 13.11 -1.00 -19.93
N ILE A 24 12.20 -1.94 -20.22
CA ILE A 24 12.37 -2.92 -21.31
C ILE A 24 11.69 -2.47 -22.60
N GLY A 25 10.79 -1.47 -22.52
CA GLY A 25 9.95 -1.06 -23.67
C GLY A 25 8.90 -2.12 -23.97
N ASN A 26 8.05 -1.85 -24.98
CA ASN A 26 6.83 -2.60 -25.32
C ASN A 26 7.02 -4.07 -25.78
N SER A 27 7.96 -4.79 -25.25
CA SER A 27 7.99 -6.23 -25.44
C SER A 27 7.10 -6.89 -24.37
N GLU A 28 5.83 -7.11 -24.70
CA GLU A 28 4.94 -8.04 -24.01
C GLU A 28 5.52 -9.46 -24.11
N SER A 29 6.66 -9.69 -23.49
CA SER A 29 7.20 -11.03 -23.44
C SER A 29 6.57 -11.76 -22.26
N HIS A 30 5.58 -12.59 -22.54
CA HIS A 30 5.00 -13.53 -21.57
C HIS A 30 6.10 -14.32 -20.82
N LEU A 31 7.24 -14.54 -21.47
CA LEU A 31 8.44 -15.13 -20.86
C LEU A 31 9.06 -14.24 -19.80
N GLY A 32 9.13 -12.92 -20.04
CA GLY A 32 9.65 -11.97 -19.05
C GLY A 32 8.80 -11.93 -17.77
N LEU A 33 7.48 -11.84 -17.94
CA LEU A 33 6.54 -11.89 -16.83
C LEU A 33 6.63 -13.22 -16.07
N PHE A 34 6.74 -14.35 -16.79
CA PHE A 34 6.85 -15.67 -16.17
C PHE A 34 8.12 -15.80 -15.33
N VAL A 35 9.28 -15.44 -15.89
CA VAL A 35 10.57 -15.48 -15.19
C VAL A 35 10.56 -14.56 -13.97
N PHE A 36 10.05 -13.33 -14.13
CA PHE A 36 9.93 -12.39 -13.01
C PHE A 36 9.04 -12.94 -11.90
N SER A 37 7.87 -13.50 -12.25
CA SER A 37 6.94 -14.08 -11.28
C SER A 37 7.57 -15.25 -10.53
N VAL A 38 8.29 -16.13 -11.21
CA VAL A 38 9.01 -17.25 -10.58
C VAL A 38 10.05 -16.73 -9.58
N VAL A 39 10.87 -15.77 -9.98
CA VAL A 39 11.88 -15.17 -9.10
C VAL A 39 11.20 -14.46 -7.91
N PHE A 40 10.15 -13.69 -8.16
CA PHE A 40 9.38 -13.01 -7.12
C PHE A 40 8.85 -13.98 -6.07
N PHE A 41 8.21 -15.08 -6.51
CA PHE A 41 7.65 -16.07 -5.58
C PHE A 41 8.73 -16.90 -4.87
N ILE A 42 9.87 -17.18 -5.50
CA ILE A 42 11.02 -17.80 -4.81
C ILE A 42 11.54 -16.90 -3.71
N ILE A 43 11.71 -15.62 -3.97
CA ILE A 43 12.16 -14.64 -2.97
C ILE A 43 11.13 -14.53 -1.84
N ALA A 44 9.84 -14.41 -2.17
CA ALA A 44 8.77 -14.36 -1.18
C ALA A 44 8.73 -15.63 -0.31
N PHE A 45 8.93 -16.80 -0.90
CA PHE A 45 8.99 -18.08 -0.19
C PHE A 45 10.19 -18.14 0.76
N LEU A 46 11.39 -17.73 0.31
CA LEU A 46 12.59 -17.69 1.16
C LEU A 46 12.41 -16.75 2.36
N PHE A 47 11.78 -15.60 2.15
CA PHE A 47 11.45 -14.70 3.26
C PHE A 47 10.41 -15.30 4.21
N SER A 48 9.44 -16.05 3.70
CA SER A 48 8.39 -16.70 4.48
C SER A 48 8.92 -17.83 5.39
N LEU A 49 10.05 -18.44 5.06
CA LEU A 49 10.68 -19.47 5.89
C LEU A 49 11.16 -18.96 7.25
N TYR A 50 11.43 -17.67 7.39
CA TYR A 50 11.94 -17.06 8.62
C TYR A 50 11.02 -15.92 9.11
N PRO A 51 9.78 -16.23 9.54
CA PRO A 51 8.77 -15.21 9.84
C PRO A 51 9.17 -14.22 10.93
N ALA A 52 9.91 -14.66 11.95
CA ALA A 52 10.36 -13.78 13.03
C ALA A 52 11.36 -12.72 12.59
N LYS A 53 12.34 -13.08 11.74
CA LYS A 53 13.28 -12.13 11.14
C LYS A 53 12.62 -11.24 10.09
N LEU A 54 11.61 -11.75 9.41
CA LEU A 54 10.85 -11.02 8.40
C LEU A 54 10.11 -9.84 9.01
N VAL A 55 9.39 -10.05 10.12
CA VAL A 55 8.67 -8.97 10.81
C VAL A 55 9.63 -7.87 11.27
N ASP A 56 10.79 -8.26 11.79
CA ASP A 56 11.82 -7.34 12.26
C ASP A 56 12.44 -6.52 11.10
N ASN A 57 12.76 -7.16 9.99
CA ASN A 57 13.33 -6.50 8.82
C ASN A 57 12.32 -5.62 8.07
N ILE A 58 11.07 -6.07 7.93
CA ILE A 58 10.01 -5.25 7.33
C ILE A 58 9.76 -4.00 8.16
N GLY A 59 9.63 -4.16 9.49
CA GLY A 59 9.36 -3.03 10.37
C GLY A 59 10.53 -2.05 10.49
N LYS A 60 11.76 -2.52 10.47
CA LYS A 60 12.94 -1.68 10.71
C LYS A 60 13.52 -1.07 9.44
N ILE A 61 13.39 -1.71 8.30
CA ILE A 61 14.04 -1.28 7.06
C ILE A 61 13.00 -0.95 5.99
N LEU A 62 12.13 -1.89 5.67
CA LEU A 62 11.24 -1.76 4.51
C LEU A 62 10.16 -0.69 4.72
N ALA A 63 9.54 -0.66 5.91
CA ALA A 63 8.49 0.32 6.19
C ALA A 63 9.04 1.77 6.25
N PRO A 64 10.16 2.08 6.96
CA PRO A 64 10.75 3.41 6.88
C PRO A 64 11.20 3.80 5.48
N LEU A 65 11.82 2.88 4.74
CA LEU A 65 12.23 3.13 3.36
C LEU A 65 11.02 3.50 2.47
N LEU A 66 9.94 2.74 2.57
CA LEU A 66 8.71 3.00 1.81
C LEU A 66 8.11 4.37 2.16
N VAL A 67 8.04 4.70 3.45
CA VAL A 67 7.54 6.01 3.90
C VAL A 67 8.42 7.15 3.37
N VAL A 68 9.74 7.01 3.42
CA VAL A 68 10.67 8.01 2.88
C VAL A 68 10.48 8.17 1.37
N LEU A 69 10.38 7.08 0.62
CA LEU A 69 10.13 7.13 -0.83
C LEU A 69 8.79 7.81 -1.16
N LEU A 70 7.73 7.51 -0.40
CA LEU A 70 6.43 8.17 -0.57
C LEU A 70 6.51 9.67 -0.25
N ILE A 71 7.21 10.06 0.80
CA ILE A 71 7.41 11.48 1.13
C ILE A 71 8.19 12.17 0.01
N ILE A 72 9.26 11.56 -0.51
CA ILE A 72 10.03 12.11 -1.63
C ILE A 72 9.12 12.29 -2.85
N LEU A 73 8.31 11.29 -3.17
CA LEU A 73 7.36 11.35 -4.29
C LEU A 73 6.36 12.50 -4.11
N LEU A 74 5.78 12.66 -2.92
CA LEU A 74 4.85 13.75 -2.62
C LEU A 74 5.53 15.12 -2.69
N VAL A 75 6.75 15.24 -2.21
CA VAL A 75 7.53 16.48 -2.28
C VAL A 75 7.84 16.84 -3.76
N VAL A 76 8.29 15.87 -4.55
CA VAL A 76 8.57 16.08 -5.97
C VAL A 76 7.29 16.48 -6.72
N ALA A 77 6.16 15.83 -6.45
CA ALA A 77 4.88 16.17 -7.05
C ALA A 77 4.38 17.57 -6.64
N TYR A 78 4.66 17.99 -5.42
CA TYR A 78 4.33 19.34 -4.97
C TYR A 78 5.13 20.42 -5.70
N PHE A 79 6.43 20.20 -5.95
CA PHE A 79 7.28 21.14 -6.67
C PHE A 79 7.10 21.10 -8.19
N ASN A 80 6.65 19.97 -8.72
CA ASN A 80 6.39 19.77 -10.16
C ASN A 80 4.95 19.27 -10.35
N PRO A 81 3.93 20.13 -10.19
CA PRO A 81 2.56 19.71 -10.39
C PRO A 81 2.37 19.21 -11.83
N MET A 82 1.82 18.02 -11.98
CA MET A 82 1.62 17.40 -13.30
C MET A 82 0.50 18.05 -14.11
N GLY A 83 -0.37 18.84 -13.47
CA GLY A 83 -1.48 19.54 -14.13
C GLY A 83 -2.34 20.31 -13.13
N ALA A 84 -3.36 21.00 -13.63
CA ALA A 84 -4.35 21.69 -12.82
C ALA A 84 -5.42 20.71 -12.31
N PHE A 85 -5.99 21.01 -11.14
CA PHE A 85 -7.13 20.25 -10.63
C PHE A 85 -8.31 20.37 -11.58
N GLN A 86 -8.81 19.25 -12.08
CA GLN A 86 -9.96 19.22 -12.96
C GLN A 86 -11.27 19.18 -12.15
N ALA A 87 -12.39 19.45 -12.84
CA ALA A 87 -13.72 19.36 -12.26
C ALA A 87 -13.97 17.92 -11.75
N PRO A 88 -14.74 17.74 -10.65
CA PRO A 88 -15.10 16.42 -10.15
C PRO A 88 -15.77 15.58 -11.23
N THR A 89 -15.53 14.29 -11.26
CA THR A 89 -16.27 13.35 -12.10
C THR A 89 -17.73 13.26 -11.66
N GLU A 90 -18.62 12.86 -12.56
CA GLU A 90 -20.06 12.74 -12.32
C GLU A 90 -20.40 11.98 -11.02
N ALA A 91 -19.62 10.97 -10.68
CA ALA A 91 -19.77 10.19 -9.44
C ALA A 91 -19.58 11.01 -8.16
N TYR A 92 -18.81 12.11 -8.22
CA TYR A 92 -18.52 12.98 -7.08
C TYR A 92 -19.32 14.30 -7.09
N GLU A 93 -20.08 14.61 -8.15
CA GLU A 93 -20.83 15.85 -8.24
C GLU A 93 -22.01 15.92 -7.26
N SER A 94 -22.74 14.81 -7.09
CA SER A 94 -23.95 14.78 -6.27
C SER A 94 -23.69 14.43 -4.80
N THR A 95 -22.79 13.49 -4.53
CA THR A 95 -22.57 12.96 -3.16
C THR A 95 -21.08 12.71 -2.87
N PRO A 96 -20.22 13.73 -2.89
CA PRO A 96 -18.77 13.56 -2.78
C PRO A 96 -18.34 12.88 -1.47
N TYR A 97 -19.00 13.20 -0.35
CA TYR A 97 -18.64 12.62 0.95
C TYR A 97 -19.01 11.13 1.06
N ILE A 98 -20.17 10.76 0.54
CA ILE A 98 -20.65 9.36 0.59
C ILE A 98 -19.81 8.52 -0.35
N THR A 99 -19.56 9.00 -1.57
CA THR A 99 -18.71 8.31 -2.55
C THR A 99 -17.30 8.11 -2.01
N GLY A 100 -16.66 9.16 -1.51
CA GLY A 100 -15.33 9.07 -0.91
C GLY A 100 -15.27 8.14 0.31
N PHE A 101 -16.32 8.11 1.14
CA PHE A 101 -16.41 7.18 2.26
C PHE A 101 -16.50 5.71 1.80
N LEU A 102 -17.33 5.44 0.79
CA LEU A 102 -17.47 4.10 0.22
C LEU A 102 -16.19 3.62 -0.45
N GLU A 103 -15.52 4.47 -1.22
CA GLU A 103 -14.22 4.16 -1.82
C GLU A 103 -13.16 3.88 -0.75
N GLY A 104 -13.10 4.70 0.30
CA GLY A 104 -12.21 4.45 1.44
C GLY A 104 -12.55 3.15 2.18
N TYR A 105 -13.81 2.78 2.27
CA TYR A 105 -14.22 1.49 2.85
C TYR A 105 -13.82 0.30 1.97
N HIS A 106 -13.87 0.46 0.65
CA HIS A 106 -13.45 -0.57 -0.31
C HIS A 106 -11.96 -0.90 -0.25
N THR A 107 -11.12 -0.04 0.33
CA THR A 107 -9.70 -0.37 0.57
C THR A 107 -9.51 -1.52 1.57
N MET A 108 -10.55 -1.88 2.32
CA MET A 108 -10.56 -2.96 3.32
C MET A 108 -9.52 -2.81 4.44
N ASP A 109 -8.97 -1.64 4.65
CA ASP A 109 -7.96 -1.38 5.70
C ASP A 109 -8.52 -1.64 7.10
N ALA A 110 -9.81 -1.38 7.32
CA ALA A 110 -10.47 -1.69 8.59
C ALA A 110 -10.45 -3.19 8.90
N LEU A 111 -10.65 -4.05 7.90
CA LEU A 111 -10.56 -5.50 8.05
C LEU A 111 -9.11 -5.96 8.23
N ALA A 112 -8.19 -5.38 7.48
CA ALA A 112 -6.76 -5.64 7.61
C ALA A 112 -6.25 -5.28 9.03
N SER A 113 -6.74 -4.18 9.61
CA SER A 113 -6.34 -3.73 10.94
C SER A 113 -6.64 -4.75 12.04
N LEU A 114 -7.70 -5.53 11.92
CA LEU A 114 -8.04 -6.61 12.86
C LEU A 114 -6.98 -7.72 12.84
N VAL A 115 -6.53 -8.12 11.64
CA VAL A 115 -5.50 -9.14 11.47
C VAL A 115 -4.16 -8.64 11.99
N PHE A 116 -3.76 -7.43 11.59
CA PHE A 116 -2.50 -6.82 12.05
C PHE A 116 -2.51 -6.53 13.55
N GLY A 117 -3.66 -6.19 14.13
CA GLY A 117 -3.81 -6.02 15.58
C GLY A 117 -3.41 -7.25 16.38
N ILE A 118 -3.76 -8.45 15.89
CA ILE A 118 -3.36 -9.71 16.52
C ILE A 118 -1.84 -9.89 16.49
N ILE A 119 -1.20 -9.54 15.36
CA ILE A 119 0.25 -9.63 15.19
C ILE A 119 0.96 -8.66 16.14
N ILE A 120 0.49 -7.41 16.23
CA ILE A 120 1.05 -6.38 17.12
C ILE A 120 0.95 -6.82 18.58
N ILE A 121 -0.20 -7.34 19.01
CA ILE A 121 -0.39 -7.86 20.37
C ILE A 121 0.58 -9.02 20.65
N SER A 122 0.80 -9.89 19.68
CA SER A 122 1.74 -11.01 19.81
C SER A 122 3.18 -10.52 19.99
N ILE A 123 3.60 -9.52 19.20
CA ILE A 123 4.93 -8.90 19.32
C ILE A 123 5.12 -8.23 20.68
N ILE A 124 4.12 -7.49 21.16
CA ILE A 124 4.16 -6.83 22.48
C ILE A 124 4.34 -7.86 23.59
N LYS A 125 3.65 -9.00 23.49
CA LYS A 125 3.79 -10.11 24.47
C LYS A 125 5.18 -10.75 24.43
N VAL A 126 5.72 -11.00 23.25
CA VAL A 126 7.08 -11.55 23.07
C VAL A 126 8.14 -10.62 23.66
N ASN A 127 7.93 -9.31 23.62
CA ASN A 127 8.80 -8.31 24.26
C ASN A 127 8.66 -8.23 25.79
N GLY A 128 7.97 -9.19 26.41
CA GLY A 128 7.87 -9.33 27.87
C GLY A 128 6.76 -8.51 28.53
N ILE A 129 5.90 -7.84 27.77
CA ILE A 129 4.77 -7.11 28.31
C ILE A 129 3.57 -8.05 28.48
N THR A 130 3.30 -8.48 29.72
CA THR A 130 2.21 -9.43 30.03
C THR A 130 0.96 -8.77 30.60
N SER A 131 1.07 -7.55 31.11
CA SER A 131 -0.05 -6.81 31.70
C SER A 131 -1.07 -6.39 30.63
N ARG A 132 -2.33 -6.81 30.77
CA ARG A 132 -3.43 -6.46 29.84
C ARG A 132 -3.57 -4.96 29.63
N LYS A 133 -3.44 -4.16 30.69
CA LYS A 133 -3.53 -2.70 30.61
C LYS A 133 -2.40 -2.10 29.79
N ARG A 134 -1.17 -2.57 29.96
CA ARG A 134 -0.02 -2.11 29.17
C ARG A 134 -0.13 -2.54 27.71
N ILE A 135 -0.54 -3.77 27.43
CA ILE A 135 -0.78 -4.24 26.06
C ILE A 135 -1.80 -3.35 25.37
N PHE A 136 -2.92 -3.04 26.01
CA PHE A 136 -3.95 -2.16 25.46
C PHE A 136 -3.41 -0.77 25.15
N ILE A 137 -2.69 -0.15 26.08
CA ILE A 137 -2.12 1.20 25.92
C ILE A 137 -1.12 1.23 24.76
N GLU A 138 -0.19 0.29 24.69
CA GLU A 138 0.84 0.25 23.64
C GLU A 138 0.22 -0.05 22.27
N THR A 139 -0.74 -0.97 22.20
CA THR A 139 -1.49 -1.24 20.95
C THR A 139 -2.27 -0.02 20.49
N SER A 140 -2.95 0.68 21.42
CA SER A 140 -3.71 1.89 21.07
C SER A 140 -2.81 3.02 20.58
N LYS A 141 -1.67 3.26 21.23
CA LYS A 141 -0.69 4.25 20.77
C LYS A 141 -0.17 3.93 19.38
N SER A 142 0.22 2.67 19.14
CA SER A 142 0.67 2.21 17.82
C SER A 142 -0.42 2.40 16.76
N GLY A 143 -1.66 2.07 17.10
CA GLY A 143 -2.81 2.26 16.22
C GLY A 143 -3.04 3.73 15.85
N VAL A 144 -2.99 4.64 16.81
CA VAL A 144 -3.17 6.09 16.56
C VAL A 144 -2.06 6.61 15.64
N VAL A 145 -0.79 6.27 15.92
CA VAL A 145 0.34 6.70 15.08
C VAL A 145 0.20 6.13 13.66
N ALA A 146 -0.14 4.86 13.54
CA ALA A 146 -0.34 4.22 12.23
C ALA A 146 -1.48 4.88 11.44
N THR A 147 -2.62 5.17 12.10
CA THR A 147 -3.77 5.83 11.45
C THR A 147 -3.44 7.25 10.99
N MET A 148 -2.71 8.03 11.80
CA MET A 148 -2.29 9.38 11.42
C MET A 148 -1.34 9.34 10.21
N LEU A 149 -0.35 8.45 10.24
CA LEU A 149 0.62 8.31 9.15
C LEU A 149 -0.07 7.84 7.86
N LEU A 150 -0.93 6.83 7.96
CA LEU A 150 -1.67 6.30 6.82
C LEU A 150 -2.62 7.36 6.23
N GLY A 151 -3.34 8.10 7.07
CA GLY A 151 -4.21 9.20 6.65
C GLY A 151 -3.43 10.29 5.91
N PHE A 152 -2.25 10.67 6.42
CA PHE A 152 -1.37 11.63 5.74
C PHE A 152 -0.93 11.14 4.36
N ILE A 153 -0.52 9.88 4.25
CA ILE A 153 -0.12 9.26 2.98
C ILE A 153 -1.29 9.22 2.00
N TYR A 154 -2.48 8.79 2.44
CA TYR A 154 -3.66 8.72 1.58
C TYR A 154 -4.10 10.08 1.05
N VAL A 155 -4.12 11.11 1.90
CA VAL A 155 -4.41 12.48 1.47
C VAL A 155 -3.38 12.95 0.45
N GLY A 156 -2.09 12.69 0.69
CA GLY A 156 -1.01 13.04 -0.24
C GLY A 156 -1.18 12.36 -1.60
N ILE A 157 -1.43 11.04 -1.61
CA ILE A 157 -1.62 10.28 -2.86
C ILE A 157 -2.91 10.73 -3.58
N ALA A 158 -3.99 11.02 -2.86
CA ALA A 158 -5.22 11.51 -3.46
C ALA A 158 -5.02 12.88 -4.15
N LEU A 159 -4.30 13.79 -3.52
CA LEU A 159 -3.94 15.08 -4.12
C LEU A 159 -3.07 14.89 -5.37
N LEU A 160 -2.10 13.98 -5.31
CA LEU A 160 -1.25 13.66 -6.45
C LEU A 160 -2.07 13.05 -7.59
N GLY A 161 -2.96 12.11 -7.29
CA GLY A 161 -3.88 11.51 -8.26
C GLY A 161 -4.77 12.57 -8.92
N ALA A 162 -5.36 13.46 -8.14
CA ALA A 162 -6.19 14.55 -8.66
C ALA A 162 -5.42 15.51 -9.58
N ALA A 163 -4.14 15.79 -9.29
CA ALA A 163 -3.30 16.63 -10.12
C ALA A 163 -2.77 15.93 -11.39
N SER A 164 -2.76 14.60 -11.45
CA SER A 164 -2.26 13.82 -12.58
C SER A 164 -3.30 13.58 -13.69
N VAL A 165 -4.59 13.80 -13.42
CA VAL A 165 -5.70 13.52 -14.35
C VAL A 165 -5.55 14.27 -15.67
N GLU A 166 -5.07 15.50 -15.66
CA GLU A 166 -4.87 16.31 -16.87
C GLU A 166 -3.82 15.70 -17.81
N THR A 167 -2.78 15.10 -17.26
CA THR A 167 -1.63 14.60 -18.03
C THR A 167 -1.80 13.14 -18.45
N ILE A 168 -2.41 12.31 -17.61
CA ILE A 168 -2.50 10.85 -17.79
C ILE A 168 -3.89 10.45 -18.30
N GLY A 169 -4.92 11.29 -18.08
CA GLY A 169 -6.33 10.96 -18.34
C GLY A 169 -6.94 10.11 -17.23
N LEU A 170 -8.26 10.01 -17.26
CA LEU A 170 -8.99 9.08 -16.39
C LEU A 170 -8.79 7.66 -16.92
N GLN A 171 -8.08 6.85 -16.20
CA GLN A 171 -8.04 5.42 -16.48
C GLN A 171 -9.29 4.77 -15.89
N GLU A 172 -10.21 4.35 -16.75
CA GLU A 172 -11.51 3.80 -16.36
C GLU A 172 -11.44 2.46 -15.62
N THR A 173 -10.28 1.85 -15.51
CA THR A 173 -10.17 0.57 -14.79
C THR A 173 -8.82 0.45 -14.11
N GLY A 174 -8.81 0.53 -12.81
CA GLY A 174 -7.88 -0.27 -12.04
C GLY A 174 -8.29 -1.74 -12.20
N GLY A 175 -7.96 -2.30 -13.35
CA GLY A 175 -8.33 -3.63 -13.81
C GLY A 175 -8.05 -4.77 -12.87
#